data_4ad83e87dd042cc506972b331c66a89f
#
_entry.id   4ad83e87dd042cc506972b331c66a89f
#
_cell.length_a   1.000
_cell.length_b   1.000
_cell.length_c   1.000
_cell.angle_alpha   90.00
_cell.angle_beta   90.00
_cell.angle_gamma   90.00
#
_symmetry.space_group_name_H-M   'P 1'
#
loop_
_entity.id
_entity.type
_entity.pdbx_description
1 polymer ?
#
loop_
_entity_poly.entity_id
_entity_poly.type
_entity_poly.pdbx_seq_one_letter_code
_entity_poly.pdbx_strand_id
1 'polypeptide(L)'
;MAAHSKKLTLIACLLFALGAAETAPAKRVVSLVPAVTEMLFAIGAGPQVAAVSSYDDFPPDVAGLPRVGALLDPDVERILALRPDLVISYGSQTSLQSQLASARVPVFDYRHAGLEGIFDTLHRLGPAVGRRSEAERLISDLRAQLGRVRTRVRGKARPRTLLVFGREPGSLRGLYVSGGRGFLHDMLEIAGGVDVFADVDRESVQPSQETLLARAPEVILEVRAKGLAGGADAPAQERRVWSRLFSIPAVKSDRIHFLSGDYLVVPGPRVGRATEDFARALHPDAFQ
;
A
#
# COMPACT_ATOMS: atom_id res chain seq x y z
N MET A 1 7.59 -82.10 -26.70
CA MET A 1 8.12 -81.37 -25.53
C MET A 1 8.23 -79.86 -25.99
N ALA A 2 7.32 -79.05 -25.46
CA ALA A 2 7.14 -77.66 -25.90
C ALA A 2 7.89 -76.71 -25.00
N ALA A 3 8.78 -75.89 -25.55
CA ALA A 3 9.48 -74.83 -24.83
C ALA A 3 8.69 -73.52 -24.96
N HIS A 4 8.14 -72.99 -23.85
CA HIS A 4 7.43 -71.74 -23.82
C HIS A 4 8.45 -70.57 -23.64
N SER A 5 8.55 -69.77 -24.69
CA SER A 5 9.28 -68.51 -24.68
C SER A 5 8.42 -67.42 -24.01
N LYS A 6 8.82 -66.96 -22.84
CA LYS A 6 8.22 -65.79 -22.17
C LYS A 6 8.83 -64.49 -22.74
N LYS A 7 8.07 -63.81 -23.57
CA LYS A 7 8.40 -62.41 -24.00
C LYS A 7 8.12 -61.45 -22.85
N LEU A 8 9.16 -60.92 -22.24
CA LEU A 8 9.10 -59.87 -21.24
C LEU A 8 8.86 -58.54 -21.94
N THR A 9 7.65 -58.02 -21.88
CA THR A 9 7.29 -56.72 -22.40
C THR A 9 7.71 -55.64 -21.37
N LEU A 10 8.75 -54.89 -21.66
CA LEU A 10 9.24 -53.76 -20.87
C LEU A 10 8.35 -52.55 -21.17
N ILE A 11 7.38 -52.24 -20.26
CA ILE A 11 6.59 -51.04 -20.33
C ILE A 11 7.44 -49.91 -19.71
N ALA A 12 8.02 -49.09 -20.53
CA ALA A 12 8.68 -47.84 -20.12
C ALA A 12 7.59 -46.84 -19.70
N CYS A 13 7.36 -46.68 -18.42
CA CYS A 13 6.55 -45.58 -17.87
C CYS A 13 7.31 -44.26 -18.09
N LEU A 14 6.95 -43.57 -19.16
CA LEU A 14 7.35 -42.19 -19.41
C LEU A 14 6.54 -41.31 -18.44
N LEU A 15 7.06 -41.04 -17.26
CA LEU A 15 6.53 -40.04 -16.35
C LEU A 15 6.79 -38.67 -16.97
N PHE A 16 5.80 -38.18 -17.72
CA PHE A 16 5.71 -36.77 -18.08
C PHE A 16 5.50 -35.99 -16.78
N ALA A 17 6.58 -35.47 -16.20
CA ALA A 17 6.50 -34.44 -15.20
C ALA A 17 5.88 -33.22 -15.89
N LEU A 18 4.56 -33.00 -15.68
CA LEU A 18 3.93 -31.71 -15.92
C LEU A 18 4.51 -30.74 -14.88
N GLY A 19 5.73 -30.25 -15.13
CA GLY A 19 6.20 -29.05 -14.50
C GLY A 19 5.26 -27.94 -14.96
N ALA A 20 4.56 -27.28 -14.05
CA ALA A 20 3.88 -26.03 -14.34
C ALA A 20 4.92 -25.14 -15.04
N ALA A 21 4.70 -24.83 -16.31
CA ALA A 21 5.59 -23.96 -17.07
C ALA A 21 5.60 -22.62 -16.30
N GLU A 22 6.68 -22.36 -15.58
CA GLU A 22 6.89 -21.07 -14.92
C GLU A 22 6.94 -20.04 -16.06
N THR A 23 5.95 -19.14 -16.10
CA THR A 23 5.89 -18.12 -17.14
C THR A 23 7.16 -17.29 -17.07
N ALA A 24 7.78 -17.03 -18.23
CA ALA A 24 8.99 -16.22 -18.28
C ALA A 24 8.74 -14.86 -17.61
N PRO A 25 9.72 -14.36 -16.82
CA PRO A 25 9.57 -13.07 -16.15
C PRO A 25 9.29 -11.94 -17.14
N ALA A 26 8.38 -11.04 -16.75
CA ALA A 26 8.04 -9.88 -17.55
C ALA A 26 9.25 -8.96 -17.75
N LYS A 27 9.39 -8.41 -18.94
CA LYS A 27 10.49 -7.49 -19.32
C LYS A 27 10.00 -6.10 -19.67
N ARG A 28 8.70 -5.94 -19.89
CA ARG A 28 8.09 -4.68 -20.30
C ARG A 28 6.78 -4.47 -19.56
N VAL A 29 6.90 -3.88 -18.37
CA VAL A 29 5.81 -3.71 -17.40
C VAL A 29 5.19 -2.33 -17.55
N VAL A 30 3.86 -2.25 -17.59
CA VAL A 30 3.11 -1.01 -17.41
C VAL A 30 2.43 -1.07 -16.05
N SER A 31 2.66 -0.07 -15.19
CA SER A 31 2.07 -0.02 -13.86
C SER A 31 1.07 1.13 -13.73
N LEU A 32 -0.19 0.81 -13.38
CA LEU A 32 -1.23 1.79 -13.09
C LEU A 32 -1.45 1.98 -11.58
N VAL A 33 -0.60 1.38 -10.76
CA VAL A 33 -0.75 1.37 -9.30
C VAL A 33 0.51 1.93 -8.63
N PRO A 34 0.49 3.17 -8.12
CA PRO A 34 1.67 3.80 -7.53
C PRO A 34 2.37 2.95 -6.45
N ALA A 35 1.61 2.30 -5.59
CA ALA A 35 2.16 1.41 -4.56
C ALA A 35 2.99 0.25 -5.17
N VAL A 36 2.52 -0.33 -6.27
CA VAL A 36 3.23 -1.44 -6.95
C VAL A 36 4.37 -0.92 -7.81
N THR A 37 4.26 0.27 -8.37
CA THR A 37 5.39 0.96 -9.03
C THR A 37 6.56 1.12 -8.04
N GLU A 38 6.30 1.61 -6.83
CA GLU A 38 7.32 1.70 -5.79
C GLU A 38 7.94 0.33 -5.45
N MET A 39 7.11 -0.72 -5.37
CA MET A 39 7.57 -2.08 -5.13
C MET A 39 8.49 -2.59 -6.25
N LEU A 40 8.13 -2.34 -7.53
CA LEU A 40 8.96 -2.72 -8.69
C LEU A 40 10.36 -2.11 -8.59
N PHE A 41 10.43 -0.81 -8.31
CA PHE A 41 11.73 -0.15 -8.16
C PHE A 41 12.51 -0.65 -6.93
N ALA A 42 11.82 -0.86 -5.81
CA ALA A 42 12.45 -1.34 -4.57
C ALA A 42 13.05 -2.76 -4.70
N ILE A 43 12.48 -3.62 -5.56
CA ILE A 43 13.03 -4.95 -5.85
C ILE A 43 13.97 -4.97 -7.07
N GLY A 44 14.35 -3.80 -7.61
CA GLY A 44 15.28 -3.68 -8.74
C GLY A 44 14.69 -4.02 -10.10
N ALA A 45 13.36 -4.00 -10.25
CA ALA A 45 12.66 -4.19 -11.52
C ALA A 45 12.37 -2.87 -12.26
N GLY A 46 12.87 -1.73 -11.77
CA GLY A 46 12.71 -0.40 -12.39
C GLY A 46 13.04 -0.37 -13.90
N PRO A 47 14.15 -0.96 -14.37
CA PRO A 47 14.49 -1.01 -15.80
C PRO A 47 13.46 -1.73 -16.70
N GLN A 48 12.57 -2.54 -16.10
CA GLN A 48 11.49 -3.23 -16.82
C GLN A 48 10.23 -2.36 -16.96
N VAL A 49 10.12 -1.26 -16.20
CA VAL A 49 8.95 -0.37 -16.20
C VAL A 49 8.97 0.50 -17.46
N ALA A 50 8.01 0.29 -18.35
CA ALA A 50 7.88 1.00 -19.62
C ALA A 50 6.98 2.24 -19.51
N ALA A 51 6.03 2.23 -18.58
CA ALA A 51 5.13 3.36 -18.32
C ALA A 51 4.48 3.22 -16.95
N VAL A 52 3.99 4.35 -16.43
CA VAL A 52 3.40 4.45 -15.10
C VAL A 52 2.09 5.24 -15.12
N SER A 53 1.35 5.25 -14.01
CA SER A 53 0.12 6.04 -13.90
C SER A 53 0.40 7.55 -13.82
N SER A 54 -0.65 8.34 -13.99
CA SER A 54 -0.58 9.80 -13.87
C SER A 54 -0.25 10.27 -12.43
N TYR A 55 -0.39 9.39 -11.44
CA TYR A 55 -0.16 9.68 -10.01
C TYR A 55 1.12 9.07 -9.44
N ASP A 56 2.01 8.57 -10.28
CA ASP A 56 3.30 8.03 -9.85
C ASP A 56 4.33 9.17 -9.70
N ASP A 57 4.69 9.50 -8.45
CA ASP A 57 5.65 10.56 -8.13
C ASP A 57 6.93 10.02 -7.45
N PHE A 58 6.95 8.74 -7.14
CA PHE A 58 8.09 8.09 -6.48
C PHE A 58 8.35 6.68 -7.06
N PRO A 59 9.64 6.27 -7.16
CA PRO A 59 10.86 7.04 -6.90
C PRO A 59 11.08 8.14 -7.98
N PRO A 60 12.09 9.03 -7.82
CA PRO A 60 12.36 10.10 -8.79
C PRO A 60 12.55 9.61 -10.24
N ASP A 61 13.01 8.37 -10.40
CA ASP A 61 13.21 7.70 -11.69
C ASP A 61 11.93 7.62 -12.55
N VAL A 62 10.75 7.66 -11.94
CA VAL A 62 9.47 7.62 -12.69
C VAL A 62 9.19 8.90 -13.45
N ALA A 63 9.89 10.01 -13.15
CA ALA A 63 9.65 11.30 -13.78
C ALA A 63 9.87 11.28 -15.30
N GLY A 64 10.79 10.44 -15.78
CA GLY A 64 11.08 10.28 -17.21
C GLY A 64 10.22 9.26 -17.94
N LEU A 65 9.32 8.56 -17.24
CA LEU A 65 8.50 7.50 -17.83
C LEU A 65 7.20 8.04 -18.44
N PRO A 66 6.72 7.45 -19.55
CA PRO A 66 5.42 7.76 -20.12
C PRO A 66 4.28 7.59 -19.11
N ARG A 67 3.29 8.49 -19.15
CA ARG A 67 2.07 8.41 -18.35
C ARG A 67 0.94 7.81 -19.18
N VAL A 68 0.21 6.86 -18.62
CA VAL A 68 -0.84 6.09 -19.33
C VAL A 68 -2.19 6.14 -18.61
N GLY A 69 -2.51 7.28 -18.01
CA GLY A 69 -3.75 7.45 -17.24
C GLY A 69 -3.66 6.88 -15.83
N ALA A 70 -4.80 6.60 -15.21
CA ALA A 70 -4.90 6.17 -13.82
C ALA A 70 -6.07 5.20 -13.58
N LEU A 71 -6.49 5.04 -12.33
CA LEU A 71 -7.56 4.13 -11.93
C LEU A 71 -8.88 4.38 -12.68
N LEU A 72 -9.27 5.65 -12.85
CA LEU A 72 -10.58 6.00 -13.42
C LEU A 72 -10.53 6.23 -14.95
N ASP A 73 -9.36 6.59 -15.48
CA ASP A 73 -9.14 7.03 -16.86
C ASP A 73 -7.87 6.39 -17.47
N PRO A 74 -7.74 5.07 -17.50
CA PRO A 74 -6.60 4.42 -18.14
C PRO A 74 -6.62 4.63 -19.65
N ASP A 75 -5.48 5.05 -20.22
CA ASP A 75 -5.29 5.20 -21.67
C ASP A 75 -4.91 3.84 -22.29
N VAL A 76 -5.93 3.07 -22.63
CA VAL A 76 -5.77 1.70 -23.14
C VAL A 76 -5.01 1.66 -24.47
N GLU A 77 -5.25 2.61 -25.36
CA GLU A 77 -4.56 2.67 -26.65
C GLU A 77 -3.06 2.89 -26.46
N ARG A 78 -2.71 3.82 -25.58
CA ARG A 78 -1.31 4.09 -25.25
C ARG A 78 -0.65 2.90 -24.54
N ILE A 79 -1.37 2.23 -23.62
CA ILE A 79 -0.90 1.01 -22.97
C ILE A 79 -0.57 -0.05 -24.01
N LEU A 80 -1.49 -0.35 -24.93
CA LEU A 80 -1.31 -1.38 -25.96
C LEU A 80 -0.20 -1.01 -26.96
N ALA A 81 -0.08 0.29 -27.33
CA ALA A 81 0.99 0.77 -28.21
C ALA A 81 2.40 0.52 -27.65
N LEU A 82 2.53 0.50 -26.32
CA LEU A 82 3.77 0.16 -25.63
C LEU A 82 4.12 -1.33 -25.68
N ARG A 83 3.22 -2.19 -26.16
CA ARG A 83 3.40 -3.65 -26.26
C ARG A 83 3.92 -4.27 -24.96
N PRO A 84 3.23 -4.08 -23.82
CA PRO A 84 3.64 -4.64 -22.54
C PRO A 84 3.50 -6.18 -22.56
N ASP A 85 4.34 -6.85 -21.79
CA ASP A 85 4.19 -8.27 -21.46
C ASP A 85 3.61 -8.50 -20.06
N LEU A 86 3.40 -7.39 -19.30
CA LEU A 86 2.64 -7.38 -18.05
C LEU A 86 2.04 -5.99 -17.83
N VAL A 87 0.76 -5.93 -17.47
CA VAL A 87 0.10 -4.71 -16.97
C VAL A 87 -0.33 -4.91 -15.54
N ILE A 88 0.03 -3.98 -14.67
CA ILE A 88 -0.40 -3.95 -13.28
C ILE A 88 -1.59 -3.02 -13.18
N SER A 89 -2.73 -3.54 -12.72
CA SER A 89 -3.98 -2.79 -12.58
C SER A 89 -4.67 -3.08 -11.25
N TYR A 90 -5.59 -2.19 -10.84
CA TYR A 90 -6.46 -2.48 -9.72
C TYR A 90 -7.49 -3.55 -10.10
N GLY A 91 -7.83 -4.44 -9.15
CA GLY A 91 -8.85 -5.46 -9.34
C GLY A 91 -10.24 -4.93 -9.68
N SER A 92 -10.50 -3.66 -9.37
CA SER A 92 -11.74 -2.95 -9.72
C SER A 92 -11.80 -2.47 -11.19
N GLN A 93 -10.66 -2.46 -11.93
CA GLN A 93 -10.61 -2.00 -13.34
C GLN A 93 -11.04 -3.10 -14.32
N THR A 94 -12.21 -3.67 -14.14
CA THR A 94 -12.70 -4.84 -14.91
C THR A 94 -12.80 -4.58 -16.42
N SER A 95 -13.18 -3.37 -16.83
CA SER A 95 -13.24 -2.98 -18.25
C SER A 95 -11.85 -3.01 -18.90
N LEU A 96 -10.85 -2.40 -18.24
CA LEU A 96 -9.45 -2.44 -18.68
C LEU A 96 -8.95 -3.89 -18.79
N GLN A 97 -9.18 -4.68 -17.75
CA GLN A 97 -8.74 -6.08 -17.71
C GLN A 97 -9.34 -6.90 -18.85
N SER A 98 -10.62 -6.68 -19.20
CA SER A 98 -11.27 -7.33 -20.32
C SER A 98 -10.64 -6.95 -21.68
N GLN A 99 -10.28 -5.68 -21.88
CA GLN A 99 -9.61 -5.21 -23.10
C GLN A 99 -8.19 -5.78 -23.20
N LEU A 100 -7.43 -5.81 -22.11
CA LEU A 100 -6.10 -6.42 -22.06
C LEU A 100 -6.15 -7.93 -22.33
N ALA A 101 -7.15 -8.64 -21.78
CA ALA A 101 -7.35 -10.07 -22.05
C ALA A 101 -7.66 -10.33 -23.53
N SER A 102 -8.48 -9.50 -24.18
CA SER A 102 -8.75 -9.57 -25.62
C SER A 102 -7.48 -9.35 -26.45
N ALA A 103 -6.58 -8.51 -25.99
CA ALA A 103 -5.27 -8.27 -26.60
C ALA A 103 -4.21 -9.32 -26.17
N ARG A 104 -4.57 -10.31 -25.35
CA ARG A 104 -3.67 -11.34 -24.78
C ARG A 104 -2.52 -10.76 -23.96
N VAL A 105 -2.72 -9.64 -23.31
CA VAL A 105 -1.75 -9.02 -22.41
C VAL A 105 -2.00 -9.53 -20.98
N PRO A 106 -1.00 -10.17 -20.33
CA PRO A 106 -1.11 -10.61 -18.95
C PRO A 106 -1.36 -9.45 -18.00
N VAL A 107 -2.18 -9.67 -16.97
CA VAL A 107 -2.52 -8.68 -15.95
C VAL A 107 -2.08 -9.18 -14.57
N PHE A 108 -1.36 -8.33 -13.84
CA PHE A 108 -1.16 -8.49 -12.41
C PHE A 108 -2.27 -7.72 -11.68
N ASP A 109 -3.20 -8.47 -11.10
CA ASP A 109 -4.33 -7.92 -10.35
C ASP A 109 -3.87 -7.49 -8.94
N TYR A 110 -3.82 -6.18 -8.70
CA TYR A 110 -3.56 -5.61 -7.39
C TYR A 110 -4.86 -5.38 -6.63
N ARG A 111 -4.90 -5.84 -5.39
CA ARG A 111 -5.98 -5.59 -4.44
C ARG A 111 -5.45 -4.87 -3.23
N HIS A 112 -6.09 -3.75 -2.93
CA HIS A 112 -5.76 -3.02 -1.72
C HIS A 112 -6.15 -3.84 -0.49
N ALA A 113 -5.24 -3.89 0.49
CA ALA A 113 -5.44 -4.62 1.75
C ALA A 113 -4.57 -4.00 2.85
N GLY A 114 -4.58 -4.59 4.05
CA GLY A 114 -3.70 -4.21 5.15
C GLY A 114 -2.21 -4.46 4.87
N LEU A 115 -1.38 -4.36 5.90
CA LEU A 115 0.08 -4.56 5.78
C LEU A 115 0.45 -5.94 5.22
N GLU A 116 -0.26 -7.01 5.58
CA GLU A 116 -0.01 -8.34 5.02
C GLU A 116 -0.29 -8.37 3.51
N GLY A 117 -1.22 -7.58 3.01
CA GLY A 117 -1.46 -7.43 1.57
C GLY A 117 -0.28 -6.82 0.80
N ILE A 118 0.53 -5.98 1.45
CA ILE A 118 1.77 -5.45 0.88
C ILE A 118 2.80 -6.59 0.70
N PHE A 119 2.94 -7.44 1.71
CA PHE A 119 3.86 -8.58 1.67
C PHE A 119 3.41 -9.64 0.65
N ASP A 120 2.10 -9.94 0.60
CA ASP A 120 1.54 -10.83 -0.42
C ASP A 120 1.76 -10.29 -1.83
N THR A 121 1.54 -8.99 -2.04
CA THR A 121 1.79 -8.34 -3.32
C THR A 121 3.26 -8.48 -3.72
N LEU A 122 4.21 -8.20 -2.85
CA LEU A 122 5.65 -8.38 -3.10
C LEU A 122 6.01 -9.83 -3.40
N HIS A 123 5.46 -10.78 -2.62
CA HIS A 123 5.68 -12.21 -2.81
C HIS A 123 5.23 -12.70 -4.19
N ARG A 124 4.10 -12.20 -4.70
CA ARG A 124 3.57 -12.51 -6.04
C ARG A 124 4.29 -11.74 -7.15
N LEU A 125 4.64 -10.49 -6.91
CA LEU A 125 5.28 -9.60 -7.89
C LEU A 125 6.71 -10.04 -8.21
N GLY A 126 7.49 -10.43 -7.19
CA GLY A 126 8.88 -10.83 -7.35
C GLY A 126 9.10 -11.89 -8.45
N PRO A 127 8.42 -13.04 -8.41
CA PRO A 127 8.48 -14.04 -9.48
C PRO A 127 8.01 -13.52 -10.84
N ALA A 128 6.94 -12.73 -10.87
CA ALA A 128 6.37 -12.21 -12.11
C ALA A 128 7.36 -11.34 -12.91
N VAL A 129 8.30 -10.69 -12.22
CA VAL A 129 9.34 -9.85 -12.84
C VAL A 129 10.76 -10.42 -12.69
N GLY A 130 10.92 -11.68 -12.24
CA GLY A 130 12.21 -12.34 -12.06
C GLY A 130 13.06 -11.76 -10.91
N ARG A 131 12.44 -11.26 -9.88
CA ARG A 131 13.05 -10.64 -8.69
C ARG A 131 12.59 -11.29 -7.38
N ARG A 132 12.39 -12.60 -7.38
CA ARG A 132 11.90 -13.36 -6.22
C ARG A 132 12.77 -13.10 -4.97
N SER A 133 14.09 -13.26 -5.10
CA SER A 133 15.01 -13.11 -3.95
C SER A 133 15.03 -11.69 -3.39
N GLU A 134 14.93 -10.68 -4.25
CA GLU A 134 14.87 -9.28 -3.87
C GLU A 134 13.57 -8.95 -3.16
N ALA A 135 12.44 -9.50 -3.64
CA ALA A 135 11.15 -9.34 -2.99
C ALA A 135 11.13 -9.97 -1.59
N GLU A 136 11.63 -11.18 -1.43
CA GLU A 136 11.71 -11.86 -0.13
C GLU A 136 12.61 -11.10 0.86
N ARG A 137 13.74 -10.57 0.40
CA ARG A 137 14.60 -9.71 1.22
C ARG A 137 13.85 -8.46 1.68
N LEU A 138 13.18 -7.76 0.75
CA LEU A 138 12.41 -6.56 1.07
C LEU A 138 11.29 -6.85 2.08
N ILE A 139 10.56 -7.97 1.94
CA ILE A 139 9.56 -8.41 2.91
C ILE A 139 10.18 -8.60 4.30
N SER A 140 11.32 -9.30 4.36
CA SER A 140 12.04 -9.53 5.62
C SER A 140 12.47 -8.20 6.28
N ASP A 141 13.02 -7.28 5.49
CA ASP A 141 13.47 -5.97 5.97
C ASP A 141 12.30 -5.12 6.49
N LEU A 142 11.18 -5.10 5.79
CA LEU A 142 9.98 -4.39 6.20
C LEU A 142 9.40 -4.96 7.50
N ARG A 143 9.29 -6.29 7.61
CA ARG A 143 8.86 -6.95 8.85
C ARG A 143 9.79 -6.64 10.03
N ALA A 144 11.10 -6.61 9.78
CA ALA A 144 12.08 -6.23 10.79
C ALA A 144 11.94 -4.76 11.21
N GLN A 145 11.69 -3.83 10.25
CA GLN A 145 11.43 -2.41 10.56
C GLN A 145 10.19 -2.25 11.43
N LEU A 146 9.07 -2.84 11.04
CA LEU A 146 7.82 -2.81 11.82
C LEU A 146 7.99 -3.45 13.20
N GLY A 147 8.74 -4.54 13.29
CA GLY A 147 9.09 -5.20 14.55
C GLY A 147 9.91 -4.31 15.49
N ARG A 148 10.86 -3.53 14.96
CA ARG A 148 11.62 -2.55 15.74
C ARG A 148 10.72 -1.45 16.30
N VAL A 149 9.80 -0.90 15.50
CA VAL A 149 8.85 0.11 15.97
C VAL A 149 7.99 -0.46 17.11
N ARG A 150 7.38 -1.64 16.91
CA ARG A 150 6.57 -2.32 17.92
C ARG A 150 7.34 -2.55 19.24
N THR A 151 8.61 -2.94 19.13
CA THR A 151 9.46 -3.17 20.31
C THR A 151 9.75 -1.86 21.04
N ARG A 152 9.99 -0.77 20.30
CA ARG A 152 10.33 0.54 20.89
C ARG A 152 9.18 1.16 21.67
N VAL A 153 7.94 0.95 21.22
CA VAL A 153 6.75 1.48 21.92
C VAL A 153 6.14 0.49 22.93
N ARG A 154 6.75 -0.69 23.09
CA ARG A 154 6.26 -1.71 24.03
C ARG A 154 6.23 -1.16 25.47
N GLY A 155 5.10 -1.35 26.14
CA GLY A 155 4.90 -0.88 27.53
C GLY A 155 4.58 0.60 27.65
N LYS A 156 4.53 1.37 26.55
CA LYS A 156 4.01 2.74 26.57
C LYS A 156 2.48 2.73 26.63
N ALA A 157 1.91 3.82 27.17
CA ALA A 157 0.47 4.02 27.10
C ALA A 157 0.00 4.07 25.64
N ARG A 158 -1.13 3.44 25.33
CA ARG A 158 -1.68 3.40 23.98
C ARG A 158 -2.82 4.42 23.85
N PRO A 159 -2.55 5.65 23.37
CA PRO A 159 -3.57 6.68 23.30
C PRO A 159 -4.65 6.35 22.28
N ARG A 160 -5.90 6.68 22.59
CA ARG A 160 -7.04 6.62 21.67
C ARG A 160 -6.84 7.67 20.57
N THR A 161 -6.57 7.23 19.37
CA THR A 161 -6.09 8.06 18.27
C THR A 161 -7.11 8.14 17.15
N LEU A 162 -7.42 9.35 16.70
CA LEU A 162 -8.13 9.62 15.46
C LEU A 162 -7.08 9.79 14.34
N LEU A 163 -7.00 8.83 13.43
CA LEU A 163 -6.12 8.90 12.26
C LEU A 163 -6.89 9.47 11.07
N VAL A 164 -6.56 10.68 10.69
CA VAL A 164 -7.18 11.43 9.58
C VAL A 164 -6.26 11.37 8.36
N PHE A 165 -6.80 11.01 7.20
CA PHE A 165 -6.03 10.96 5.96
C PHE A 165 -6.66 11.78 4.79
N GLY A 166 -7.79 12.46 5.04
CA GLY A 166 -8.40 13.33 4.05
C GLY A 166 -9.46 14.23 4.69
N ARG A 167 -9.50 15.48 4.24
CA ARG A 167 -10.58 16.46 4.47
C ARG A 167 -10.37 17.70 3.59
N GLU A 168 -11.40 18.52 3.49
CA GLU A 168 -11.27 19.81 2.83
C GLU A 168 -10.33 20.74 3.63
N PRO A 169 -9.36 21.41 2.99
CA PRO A 169 -8.49 22.37 3.67
C PRO A 169 -9.30 23.47 4.37
N GLY A 170 -8.88 23.84 5.58
CA GLY A 170 -9.55 24.88 6.37
C GLY A 170 -10.95 24.49 6.90
N SER A 171 -11.36 23.24 6.79
CA SER A 171 -12.71 22.77 7.15
C SER A 171 -12.65 21.38 7.76
N LEU A 172 -13.69 20.98 8.49
CA LEU A 172 -13.93 19.58 8.91
C LEU A 172 -14.88 18.83 7.96
N ARG A 173 -15.18 19.40 6.79
CA ARG A 173 -15.97 18.72 5.77
C ARG A 173 -15.14 17.71 5.00
N GLY A 174 -15.81 16.70 4.43
CA GLY A 174 -15.14 15.65 3.68
C GLY A 174 -14.09 14.90 4.51
N LEU A 175 -14.31 14.75 5.81
CA LEU A 175 -13.38 14.11 6.72
C LEU A 175 -13.36 12.59 6.47
N TYR A 176 -12.18 12.09 6.12
CA TYR A 176 -11.90 10.66 6.00
C TYR A 176 -10.93 10.25 7.09
N VAL A 177 -11.31 9.24 7.85
CA VAL A 177 -10.51 8.69 8.95
C VAL A 177 -10.33 7.19 8.79
N SER A 178 -9.28 6.63 9.39
CA SER A 178 -9.07 5.19 9.44
C SER A 178 -10.24 4.51 10.15
N GLY A 179 -10.66 3.37 9.62
CA GLY A 179 -11.53 2.42 10.31
C GLY A 179 -10.72 1.24 10.84
N GLY A 180 -11.40 0.16 11.27
CA GLY A 180 -10.77 -1.01 11.89
C GLY A 180 -10.04 -1.96 10.94
N ARG A 181 -9.83 -1.57 9.67
CA ARG A 181 -9.10 -2.36 8.66
C ARG A 181 -8.18 -1.48 7.83
N GLY A 182 -7.27 -2.13 7.10
CA GLY A 182 -6.38 -1.50 6.14
C GLY A 182 -5.03 -1.12 6.73
N PHE A 183 -4.10 -0.78 5.85
CA PHE A 183 -2.70 -0.56 6.24
C PHE A 183 -2.51 0.65 7.19
N LEU A 184 -3.35 1.67 7.10
CA LEU A 184 -3.30 2.82 8.02
C LEU A 184 -3.64 2.40 9.45
N HIS A 185 -4.71 1.59 9.62
CA HIS A 185 -5.07 1.00 10.90
C HIS A 185 -3.92 0.14 11.44
N ASP A 186 -3.39 -0.77 10.61
CA ASP A 186 -2.32 -1.68 11.01
C ASP A 186 -1.06 -0.91 11.45
N MET A 187 -0.68 0.15 10.71
CA MET A 187 0.44 1.02 11.07
C MET A 187 0.20 1.73 12.40
N LEU A 188 -1.00 2.26 12.63
CA LEU A 188 -1.36 2.93 13.87
C LEU A 188 -1.26 1.98 15.08
N GLU A 189 -1.76 0.75 14.94
CA GLU A 189 -1.69 -0.27 15.98
C GLU A 189 -0.23 -0.67 16.30
N ILE A 190 0.61 -0.83 15.26
CA ILE A 190 2.06 -1.10 15.43
C ILE A 190 2.78 0.08 16.06
N ALA A 191 2.38 1.30 15.73
CA ALA A 191 2.91 2.54 16.30
C ALA A 191 2.50 2.75 17.77
N GLY A 192 1.65 1.89 18.35
CA GLY A 192 1.23 1.93 19.75
C GLY A 192 0.03 2.85 20.00
N GLY A 193 -0.72 3.24 18.98
CA GLY A 193 -2.03 3.88 19.13
C GLY A 193 -3.16 2.86 19.37
N VAL A 194 -4.36 3.36 19.62
CA VAL A 194 -5.63 2.63 19.53
C VAL A 194 -6.54 3.42 18.62
N ASP A 195 -6.90 2.85 17.49
CA ASP A 195 -7.80 3.51 16.55
C ASP A 195 -9.20 3.69 17.17
N VAL A 196 -9.70 4.93 17.18
CA VAL A 196 -11.01 5.22 17.78
C VAL A 196 -12.17 4.63 16.95
N PHE A 197 -11.91 4.17 15.72
CA PHE A 197 -12.86 3.49 14.85
C PHE A 197 -12.49 2.02 14.59
N ALA A 198 -11.68 1.39 15.46
CA ALA A 198 -11.30 -0.02 15.34
C ALA A 198 -12.48 -1.00 15.27
N ASP A 199 -13.65 -0.61 15.83
CA ASP A 199 -14.90 -1.39 15.81
C ASP A 199 -15.68 -1.28 14.48
N VAL A 200 -15.26 -0.42 13.56
CA VAL A 200 -15.88 -0.24 12.23
C VAL A 200 -15.12 -1.06 11.20
N ASP A 201 -15.71 -2.16 10.75
CA ASP A 201 -15.12 -3.09 9.77
C ASP A 201 -15.04 -2.49 8.35
N ARG A 202 -14.31 -1.39 8.21
CA ARG A 202 -14.02 -0.66 6.96
C ARG A 202 -12.61 -0.10 6.98
N GLU A 203 -12.05 0.17 5.80
CA GLU A 203 -10.75 0.84 5.68
C GLU A 203 -10.85 2.35 5.95
N SER A 204 -12.00 2.94 5.63
CA SER A 204 -12.26 4.37 5.83
C SER A 204 -13.66 4.62 6.37
N VAL A 205 -13.76 5.66 7.19
CA VAL A 205 -15.01 6.16 7.78
C VAL A 205 -15.14 7.65 7.51
N GLN A 206 -16.36 8.12 7.27
CA GLN A 206 -16.70 9.55 7.22
C GLN A 206 -17.58 9.87 8.44
N PRO A 207 -16.98 10.22 9.59
CA PRO A 207 -17.74 10.48 10.80
C PRO A 207 -18.41 11.86 10.80
N SER A 208 -19.56 11.96 11.45
CA SER A 208 -20.12 13.26 11.82
C SER A 208 -19.34 13.89 12.98
N GLN A 209 -19.54 15.19 13.21
CA GLN A 209 -18.91 15.87 14.35
C GLN A 209 -19.40 15.30 15.70
N GLU A 210 -20.68 14.93 15.79
CA GLU A 210 -21.24 14.27 16.99
C GLU A 210 -20.54 12.93 17.26
N THR A 211 -20.29 12.16 16.20
CA THR A 211 -19.55 10.89 16.33
C THR A 211 -18.14 11.13 16.83
N LEU A 212 -17.43 12.16 16.34
CA LEU A 212 -16.09 12.52 16.82
C LEU A 212 -16.09 12.91 18.29
N LEU A 213 -17.09 13.71 18.72
CA LEU A 213 -17.27 14.08 20.12
C LEU A 213 -17.52 12.86 21.01
N ALA A 214 -18.37 11.94 20.56
CA ALA A 214 -18.67 10.70 21.30
C ALA A 214 -17.45 9.75 21.37
N ARG A 215 -16.63 9.67 20.31
CA ARG A 215 -15.41 8.84 20.30
C ARG A 215 -14.29 9.42 21.17
N ALA A 216 -14.32 10.72 21.45
CA ALA A 216 -13.40 11.41 22.36
C ALA A 216 -11.93 11.02 22.19
N PRO A 217 -11.31 11.22 21.02
CA PRO A 217 -9.90 10.88 20.82
C PRO A 217 -8.98 11.68 21.74
N GLU A 218 -7.92 11.03 22.23
CA GLU A 218 -6.86 11.62 23.06
C GLU A 218 -5.74 12.21 22.20
N VAL A 219 -5.62 11.74 20.96
CA VAL A 219 -4.68 12.22 19.95
C VAL A 219 -5.38 12.32 18.61
N ILE A 220 -5.10 13.37 17.86
CA ILE A 220 -5.41 13.49 16.43
C ILE A 220 -4.11 13.40 15.66
N LEU A 221 -4.01 12.40 14.80
CA LEU A 221 -2.90 12.22 13.86
C LEU A 221 -3.43 12.46 12.46
N GLU A 222 -3.10 13.60 11.88
CA GLU A 222 -3.53 13.98 10.53
C GLU A 222 -2.39 13.80 9.54
N VAL A 223 -2.56 12.90 8.58
CA VAL A 223 -1.60 12.61 7.52
C VAL A 223 -2.04 13.26 6.21
N ARG A 224 -1.09 13.85 5.48
CA ARG A 224 -1.35 14.54 4.21
C ARG A 224 -0.33 14.15 3.16
N ALA A 225 -0.79 13.96 1.93
CA ALA A 225 0.11 13.85 0.80
C ALA A 225 0.90 15.17 0.62
N LYS A 226 2.11 15.05 0.07
CA LYS A 226 2.95 16.20 -0.26
C LYS A 226 2.21 17.10 -1.27
N GLY A 227 2.23 18.43 -1.05
CA GLY A 227 1.51 19.37 -1.90
C GLY A 227 0.14 19.82 -1.39
N LEU A 228 -0.51 19.02 -0.51
CA LEU A 228 -1.72 19.47 0.21
C LEU A 228 -1.37 20.19 1.53
N ALA A 229 -0.10 20.26 1.87
CA ALA A 229 0.40 20.76 3.15
C ALA A 229 0.48 22.30 3.13
N GLY A 230 -0.17 23.10 2.47
CA GLY A 230 -0.14 24.57 2.57
C GLY A 230 1.25 25.16 2.86
N GLY A 231 1.36 26.47 2.94
CA GLY A 231 2.62 27.15 3.30
C GLY A 231 3.05 26.92 4.77
N ALA A 232 4.10 27.61 5.21
CA ALA A 232 4.67 27.49 6.55
C ALA A 232 3.64 27.63 7.71
N ASP A 233 2.59 28.42 7.51
CA ASP A 233 1.53 28.67 8.50
C ASP A 233 0.38 27.65 8.45
N ALA A 234 0.40 26.70 7.51
CA ALA A 234 -0.68 25.74 7.33
C ALA A 234 -0.97 24.91 8.60
N PRO A 235 0.02 24.39 9.34
CA PRO A 235 -0.26 23.66 10.57
C PRO A 235 -1.01 24.51 11.61
N ALA A 236 -0.69 25.79 11.75
CA ALA A 236 -1.37 26.68 12.68
C ALA A 236 -2.82 26.97 12.26
N GLN A 237 -3.06 27.19 10.96
CA GLN A 237 -4.41 27.40 10.43
C GLN A 237 -5.25 26.14 10.58
N GLU A 238 -4.70 24.97 10.28
CA GLU A 238 -5.39 23.68 10.37
C GLU A 238 -5.69 23.31 11.84
N ARG A 239 -4.81 23.65 12.76
CA ARG A 239 -5.04 23.49 14.21
C ARG A 239 -6.25 24.33 14.67
N ARG A 240 -6.42 25.55 14.14
CA ARG A 240 -7.61 26.38 14.42
C ARG A 240 -8.92 25.76 13.91
N VAL A 241 -8.87 24.94 12.89
CA VAL A 241 -10.06 24.19 12.42
C VAL A 241 -10.51 23.20 13.50
N TRP A 242 -9.56 22.47 14.09
CA TRP A 242 -9.85 21.51 15.16
C TRP A 242 -10.31 22.18 16.45
N SER A 243 -9.91 23.44 16.73
CA SER A 243 -10.33 24.17 17.93
C SER A 243 -11.86 24.37 18.02
N ARG A 244 -12.60 24.20 16.92
CA ARG A 244 -14.07 24.21 16.92
C ARG A 244 -14.66 23.03 17.70
N LEU A 245 -13.91 21.95 17.86
CA LEU A 245 -14.28 20.77 18.63
C LEU A 245 -13.55 20.76 20.00
N PHE A 246 -13.57 21.89 20.69
CA PHE A 246 -12.81 22.15 21.92
C PHE A 246 -13.07 21.15 23.06
N SER A 247 -14.19 20.41 23.04
CA SER A 247 -14.50 19.38 24.06
C SER A 247 -13.73 18.07 23.86
N ILE A 248 -13.15 17.83 22.68
CA ILE A 248 -12.35 16.62 22.39
C ILE A 248 -11.06 16.66 23.24
N PRO A 249 -10.69 15.57 23.94
CA PRO A 249 -9.47 15.50 24.74
C PRO A 249 -8.20 15.91 23.99
N ALA A 250 -8.02 15.44 22.76
CA ALA A 250 -6.89 15.79 21.90
C ALA A 250 -6.76 17.30 21.65
N VAL A 251 -7.91 18.00 21.50
CA VAL A 251 -7.93 19.44 21.28
C VAL A 251 -7.62 20.20 22.59
N LYS A 252 -8.19 19.75 23.71
CA LYS A 252 -7.91 20.35 25.04
C LYS A 252 -6.44 20.26 25.43
N SER A 253 -5.79 19.14 25.12
CA SER A 253 -4.39 18.86 25.47
C SER A 253 -3.39 19.25 24.39
N ASP A 254 -3.84 19.86 23.30
CA ASP A 254 -3.07 20.23 22.09
C ASP A 254 -2.29 19.05 21.48
N ARG A 255 -2.83 17.83 21.61
CA ARG A 255 -2.24 16.62 21.02
C ARG A 255 -2.75 16.39 19.60
N ILE A 256 -2.43 17.33 18.70
CA ILE A 256 -2.79 17.30 17.30
C ILE A 256 -1.49 17.33 16.49
N HIS A 257 -1.21 16.24 15.79
CA HIS A 257 0.00 16.06 14.99
C HIS A 257 -0.33 16.06 13.50
N PHE A 258 0.42 16.84 12.73
CA PHE A 258 0.34 16.90 11.27
C PHE A 258 1.58 16.27 10.68
N LEU A 259 1.42 15.20 9.93
CA LEU A 259 2.49 14.55 9.18
C LEU A 259 2.26 14.76 7.69
N SER A 260 3.32 15.10 6.96
CA SER A 260 3.23 15.36 5.52
C SER A 260 4.20 14.47 4.75
N GLY A 261 3.69 13.79 3.73
CA GLY A 261 4.48 12.94 2.85
C GLY A 261 3.62 11.87 2.18
N ASP A 262 3.87 11.64 0.89
CA ASP A 262 3.09 10.68 0.10
C ASP A 262 3.21 9.25 0.64
N TYR A 263 4.39 8.90 1.18
CA TYR A 263 4.64 7.58 1.78
C TYR A 263 3.75 7.25 2.99
N LEU A 264 3.09 8.25 3.58
CA LEU A 264 2.18 8.06 4.71
C LEU A 264 0.85 7.42 4.29
N VAL A 265 0.48 7.58 3.01
CA VAL A 265 -0.82 7.14 2.48
C VAL A 265 -0.69 6.19 1.28
N VAL A 266 0.53 5.77 0.94
CA VAL A 266 0.79 4.78 -0.12
C VAL A 266 1.17 3.44 0.51
N PRO A 267 0.38 2.37 0.30
CA PRO A 267 0.66 1.03 0.84
C PRO A 267 1.80 0.34 0.07
N GLY A 268 3.01 0.83 0.25
CA GLY A 268 4.19 0.43 -0.49
C GLY A 268 5.40 0.14 0.42
N PRO A 269 6.61 0.06 -0.15
CA PRO A 269 7.81 -0.33 0.58
C PRO A 269 8.27 0.69 1.63
N ARG A 270 7.62 1.85 1.71
CA ARG A 270 7.94 2.90 2.69
C ARG A 270 7.08 2.84 3.97
N VAL A 271 6.23 1.80 4.13
CA VAL A 271 5.36 1.66 5.31
C VAL A 271 6.12 1.54 6.63
N GLY A 272 7.33 0.98 6.63
CA GLY A 272 8.16 0.92 7.84
C GLY A 272 8.53 2.30 8.36
N ARG A 273 8.92 3.22 7.46
CA ARG A 273 9.17 4.63 7.77
C ARG A 273 7.91 5.33 8.24
N ALA A 274 6.79 5.17 7.51
CA ALA A 274 5.52 5.79 7.87
C ALA A 274 5.06 5.37 9.28
N THR A 275 5.21 4.08 9.62
CA THR A 275 4.88 3.56 10.95
C THR A 275 5.78 4.15 12.03
N GLU A 276 7.07 4.34 11.75
CA GLU A 276 8.00 4.99 12.70
C GLU A 276 7.62 6.46 12.93
N ASP A 277 7.22 7.19 11.89
CA ASP A 277 6.77 8.58 12.02
C ASP A 277 5.47 8.67 12.85
N PHE A 278 4.54 7.72 12.70
CA PHE A 278 3.37 7.61 13.57
C PHE A 278 3.79 7.38 15.04
N ALA A 279 4.70 6.44 15.25
CA ALA A 279 5.17 6.13 16.61
C ALA A 279 5.90 7.30 17.25
N ARG A 280 6.70 8.07 16.50
CA ARG A 280 7.36 9.29 16.99
C ARG A 280 6.36 10.38 17.38
N ALA A 281 5.27 10.53 16.64
CA ALA A 281 4.21 11.48 16.97
C ALA A 281 3.43 11.07 18.24
N LEU A 282 3.18 9.77 18.42
CA LEU A 282 2.43 9.25 19.56
C LEU A 282 3.29 9.15 20.84
N HIS A 283 4.57 8.81 20.69
CA HIS A 283 5.51 8.45 21.76
C HIS A 283 6.88 9.13 21.58
N PRO A 284 6.98 10.47 21.56
CA PRO A 284 8.24 11.15 21.27
C PRO A 284 9.35 10.77 22.23
N ASP A 285 9.04 10.44 23.47
CA ASP A 285 9.96 10.00 24.51
C ASP A 285 10.59 8.62 24.24
N ALA A 286 9.98 7.79 23.39
CA ALA A 286 10.54 6.50 22.98
C ALA A 286 11.62 6.63 21.89
N PHE A 287 11.82 7.84 21.34
CA PHE A 287 12.70 8.09 20.19
C PHE A 287 13.76 9.18 20.47
N GLN A 288 13.91 9.53 21.75
CA GLN A 288 14.99 10.40 22.24
C GLN A 288 16.31 9.67 22.40
#